data_4caa36db60aa6ce35092d3aa170eed87
#
_entry.id   4caa36db60aa6ce35092d3aa170eed87
#
_cell.length_a   1.000
_cell.length_b   1.000
_cell.length_c   1.000
_cell.angle_alpha   90.00
_cell.angle_beta   90.00
_cell.angle_gamma   90.00
#
_symmetry.space_group_name_H-M   'P 1'
#
loop_
_entity.id
_entity.type
_entity.pdbx_description
1 polymer ?
#
loop_
_entity_poly.entity_id
_entity_poly.type
_entity_poly.pdbx_seq_one_letter_code
_entity_poly.pdbx_strand_id
1 'polypeptide(L)'
;NKKEEIQLFRGSKYVQSKIGHTYQEAKKLLQTGCLVCFSGTPCQIAGLKNYLKKDYANLITVDLVCRGNPSPLLFRKYLEYQQIKYKNKVTGVKFRDKYYGYNYSTMTLDFEDERIQYHYGMEADLMLKFFFKGLCSKPACHQCVFKSIERVSDFTIFDCWNAKFYNKIMDKKFFPLLIQFCRLTSQLLYS
;
A
#
# COMPACT_ATOMS: atom_id res chain seq x y z
N ASN A 1 -6.52 -1.50 18.55
CA ASN A 1 -5.60 -0.37 18.88
C ASN A 1 -4.43 -0.80 19.78
N LYS A 2 -3.81 -1.94 19.52
CA LYS A 2 -2.63 -2.42 20.27
C LYS A 2 -1.38 -2.13 19.46
N LYS A 3 -0.28 -1.75 20.13
CA LYS A 3 1.01 -1.49 19.46
C LYS A 3 1.53 -2.70 18.66
N GLU A 4 1.23 -3.90 19.13
CA GLU A 4 1.60 -5.17 18.49
C GLU A 4 0.95 -5.33 17.12
N GLU A 5 -0.26 -4.79 16.94
CA GLU A 5 -1.00 -4.87 15.67
C GLU A 5 -0.40 -3.97 14.58
N ILE A 6 0.44 -2.98 14.94
CA ILE A 6 1.09 -2.08 13.97
C ILE A 6 1.96 -2.87 12.98
N GLN A 7 2.54 -3.99 13.40
CA GLN A 7 3.36 -4.83 12.52
C GLN A 7 2.57 -5.39 11.34
N LEU A 8 1.26 -5.62 11.49
CA LEU A 8 0.38 -6.11 10.42
C LEU A 8 0.21 -5.10 9.28
N PHE A 9 0.39 -3.80 9.58
CA PHE A 9 0.26 -2.71 8.60
C PHE A 9 1.59 -2.42 7.88
N ARG A 10 2.72 -2.92 8.39
CA ARG A 10 4.02 -2.70 7.79
C ARG A 10 4.20 -3.46 6.48
N GLY A 11 5.05 -2.90 5.63
CA GLY A 11 5.46 -3.49 4.37
C GLY A 11 4.49 -3.22 3.21
N SER A 12 5.06 -3.11 2.02
CA SER A 12 4.30 -2.94 0.78
C SER A 12 3.51 -4.20 0.45
N LYS A 13 2.32 -4.02 -0.10
CA LYS A 13 1.45 -5.12 -0.56
C LYS A 13 0.95 -4.78 -1.96
N TYR A 14 1.56 -5.42 -2.98
CA TYR A 14 1.26 -5.14 -4.38
C TYR A 14 0.15 -6.04 -4.93
N VAL A 15 -0.88 -6.24 -4.12
CA VAL A 15 -2.10 -7.01 -4.47
C VAL A 15 -3.31 -6.28 -3.94
N GLN A 16 -4.43 -6.37 -4.65
CA GLN A 16 -5.67 -5.73 -4.20
C GLN A 16 -6.13 -6.30 -2.86
N SER A 17 -6.33 -5.40 -1.89
CA SER A 17 -7.00 -5.76 -0.64
C SER A 17 -8.48 -6.07 -0.86
N LYS A 18 -9.01 -6.97 -0.06
CA LYS A 18 -10.44 -7.27 -0.03
C LYS A 18 -11.13 -6.24 0.88
N ILE A 19 -11.95 -5.36 0.29
CA ILE A 19 -12.69 -4.35 1.05
C ILE A 19 -13.72 -4.99 1.99
N GLY A 20 -14.44 -6.02 1.53
CA GLY A 20 -15.44 -6.70 2.34
C GLY A 20 -16.45 -5.71 2.94
N HIS A 21 -16.63 -5.76 4.25
CA HIS A 21 -17.55 -4.90 5.00
C HIS A 21 -16.89 -3.63 5.60
N THR A 22 -15.63 -3.34 5.24
CA THR A 22 -14.82 -2.27 5.87
C THR A 22 -15.48 -0.88 5.76
N TYR A 23 -16.19 -0.59 4.65
CA TYR A 23 -16.94 0.67 4.53
C TYR A 23 -18.12 0.76 5.48
N GLN A 24 -18.80 -0.36 5.72
CA GLN A 24 -19.91 -0.44 6.68
C GLN A 24 -19.41 -0.25 8.12
N GLU A 25 -18.29 -0.87 8.45
CA GLU A 25 -17.64 -0.75 9.76
C GLU A 25 -17.18 0.68 10.01
N ALA A 26 -16.50 1.29 9.03
CA ALA A 26 -16.10 2.70 9.11
C ALA A 26 -17.31 3.62 9.33
N LYS A 27 -18.42 3.42 8.59
CA LYS A 27 -19.64 4.19 8.77
C LYS A 27 -20.23 4.04 10.18
N LYS A 28 -20.28 2.82 10.73
CA LYS A 28 -20.76 2.58 12.08
C LYS A 28 -19.93 3.35 13.11
N LEU A 29 -18.60 3.26 13.03
CA LEU A 29 -17.70 3.98 13.93
C LEU A 29 -17.85 5.51 13.82
N LEU A 30 -17.97 6.03 12.62
CA LEU A 30 -18.20 7.47 12.40
C LEU A 30 -19.51 7.94 13.02
N GLN A 31 -20.57 7.13 12.93
CA GLN A 31 -21.89 7.43 13.50
C GLN A 31 -21.90 7.44 15.03
N THR A 32 -21.01 6.67 15.67
CA THR A 32 -20.83 6.70 17.14
C THR A 32 -19.92 7.83 17.63
N GLY A 33 -19.46 8.71 16.72
CA GLY A 33 -18.57 9.83 17.06
C GLY A 33 -17.10 9.45 17.18
N CYS A 34 -16.72 8.20 16.90
CA CYS A 34 -15.32 7.78 16.90
C CYS A 34 -14.52 8.49 15.80
N LEU A 35 -13.29 8.91 16.10
CA LEU A 35 -12.34 9.36 15.10
C LEU A 35 -11.87 8.16 14.28
N VAL A 36 -12.09 8.18 12.97
CA VAL A 36 -11.71 7.12 12.05
C VAL A 36 -10.64 7.61 11.11
N CYS A 37 -9.50 6.91 11.08
CA CYS A 37 -8.49 7.08 10.04
C CYS A 37 -8.62 5.92 9.05
N PHE A 38 -8.99 6.21 7.81
CA PHE A 38 -9.13 5.22 6.75
C PHE A 38 -8.01 5.36 5.72
N SER A 39 -7.22 4.31 5.55
CA SER A 39 -6.15 4.28 4.56
C SER A 39 -6.45 3.30 3.42
N GLY A 40 -6.05 3.66 2.20
CA GLY A 40 -6.26 2.80 1.04
C GLY A 40 -5.68 3.38 -0.25
N THR A 41 -5.96 2.73 -1.36
CA THR A 41 -5.68 3.32 -2.68
C THR A 41 -6.66 4.47 -2.97
N PRO A 42 -6.31 5.42 -3.86
CA PRO A 42 -7.20 6.56 -4.15
C PRO A 42 -8.62 6.15 -4.56
N CYS A 43 -8.74 5.10 -5.37
CA CYS A 43 -10.05 4.58 -5.77
C CYS A 43 -10.84 3.96 -4.60
N GLN A 44 -10.16 3.40 -3.59
CA GLN A 44 -10.82 2.91 -2.38
C GLN A 44 -11.29 4.05 -1.49
N ILE A 45 -10.51 5.13 -1.39
CA ILE A 45 -10.94 6.35 -0.67
C ILE A 45 -12.16 6.97 -1.36
N ALA A 46 -12.11 7.12 -2.69
CA ALA A 46 -13.26 7.60 -3.46
C ALA A 46 -14.50 6.72 -3.26
N GLY A 47 -14.31 5.39 -3.26
CA GLY A 47 -15.38 4.44 -2.98
C GLY A 47 -15.98 4.60 -1.58
N LEU A 48 -15.15 4.81 -0.56
CA LEU A 48 -15.63 5.09 0.80
C LEU A 48 -16.46 6.37 0.85
N LYS A 49 -15.93 7.49 0.32
CA LYS A 49 -16.64 8.78 0.31
C LYS A 49 -17.98 8.69 -0.43
N ASN A 50 -18.00 7.99 -1.57
CA ASN A 50 -19.24 7.75 -2.31
C ASN A 50 -20.23 6.84 -1.53
N TYR A 51 -19.75 5.87 -0.78
CA TYR A 51 -20.58 5.03 0.09
C TYR A 51 -21.18 5.81 1.26
N LEU A 52 -20.42 6.71 1.87
CA LEU A 52 -20.85 7.53 2.99
C LEU A 52 -21.87 8.59 2.61
N LYS A 53 -21.82 9.12 1.37
CA LYS A 53 -22.70 10.14 0.78
C LYS A 53 -22.77 11.48 1.53
N LYS A 54 -21.95 11.67 2.54
CA LYS A 54 -21.81 12.93 3.30
C LYS A 54 -20.41 13.02 3.89
N ASP A 55 -19.99 14.21 4.20
CA ASP A 55 -18.75 14.47 4.92
C ASP A 55 -18.93 14.19 6.43
N TYR A 56 -17.88 13.68 7.04
CA TYR A 56 -17.77 13.42 8.48
C TYR A 56 -16.55 14.17 9.03
N ALA A 57 -16.77 15.06 10.01
CA ALA A 57 -15.68 15.81 10.62
C ALA A 57 -14.67 14.91 11.38
N ASN A 58 -15.12 13.73 11.80
CA ASN A 58 -14.32 12.71 12.48
C ASN A 58 -13.74 11.64 11.55
N LEU A 59 -13.67 11.90 10.22
CA LEU A 59 -13.02 11.03 9.24
C LEU A 59 -11.74 11.67 8.73
N ILE A 60 -10.62 10.93 8.84
CA ILE A 60 -9.35 11.25 8.20
C ILE A 60 -9.08 10.20 7.12
N THR A 61 -8.80 10.63 5.90
CA THR A 61 -8.51 9.74 4.78
C THR A 61 -7.06 9.86 4.33
N VAL A 62 -6.40 8.71 4.17
CA VAL A 62 -5.01 8.64 3.75
C VAL A 62 -4.91 7.75 2.53
N ASP A 63 -4.42 8.26 1.42
CA ASP A 63 -4.12 7.44 0.26
C ASP A 63 -2.61 7.35 -0.01
N LEU A 64 -2.27 6.59 -1.03
CA LEU A 64 -0.90 6.40 -1.48
C LEU A 64 -0.80 6.69 -2.98
N VAL A 65 0.40 7.07 -3.44
CA VAL A 65 0.66 7.14 -4.88
C VAL A 65 0.62 5.74 -5.45
N CYS A 66 -0.48 5.44 -6.15
CA CYS A 66 -0.77 4.10 -6.66
C CYS A 66 -0.31 3.94 -8.10
N ARG A 67 0.53 2.94 -8.36
CA ARG A 67 1.01 2.61 -9.71
C ARG A 67 0.02 1.75 -10.50
N GLY A 68 -0.81 1.00 -9.82
CA GLY A 68 -1.76 0.03 -10.35
C GLY A 68 -1.94 -1.12 -9.36
N ASN A 69 -2.90 -2.00 -9.63
CA ASN A 69 -3.28 -3.03 -8.69
C ASN A 69 -3.44 -4.38 -9.40
N PRO A 70 -2.53 -5.33 -9.15
CA PRO A 70 -2.63 -6.69 -9.69
C PRO A 70 -3.85 -7.44 -9.13
N SER A 71 -4.35 -8.37 -9.93
CA SER A 71 -5.42 -9.26 -9.51
C SER A 71 -4.96 -10.24 -8.42
N PRO A 72 -5.80 -10.52 -7.41
CA PRO A 72 -5.53 -11.60 -6.44
C PRO A 72 -5.34 -12.97 -7.10
N LEU A 73 -6.00 -13.21 -8.24
CA LEU A 73 -5.84 -14.46 -9.00
C LEU A 73 -4.40 -14.60 -9.53
N LEU A 74 -3.83 -13.54 -10.09
CA LEU A 74 -2.45 -13.56 -10.56
C LEU A 74 -1.48 -13.88 -9.42
N PHE A 75 -1.68 -13.26 -8.26
CA PHE A 75 -0.84 -13.51 -7.10
C PHE A 75 -0.94 -14.95 -6.61
N ARG A 76 -2.14 -15.53 -6.57
CA ARG A 76 -2.30 -16.96 -6.25
C ARG A 76 -1.57 -17.87 -7.23
N LYS A 77 -1.68 -17.59 -8.53
CA LYS A 77 -0.98 -18.36 -9.57
C LYS A 77 0.55 -18.23 -9.46
N TYR A 78 1.03 -17.04 -9.09
CA TYR A 78 2.45 -16.86 -8.80
C TYR A 78 2.90 -17.71 -7.61
N LEU A 79 2.13 -17.75 -6.51
CA LEU A 79 2.46 -18.59 -5.35
C LEU A 79 2.42 -20.08 -5.70
N GLU A 80 1.39 -20.53 -6.42
CA GLU A 80 1.29 -21.90 -6.93
C GLU A 80 2.54 -22.28 -7.74
N TYR A 81 2.95 -21.42 -8.67
CA TYR A 81 4.15 -21.61 -9.48
C TYR A 81 5.41 -21.75 -8.62
N GLN A 82 5.59 -20.88 -7.63
CA GLN A 82 6.76 -20.94 -6.74
C GLN A 82 6.75 -22.21 -5.89
N GLN A 83 5.61 -22.63 -5.37
CA GLN A 83 5.48 -23.86 -4.58
C GLN A 83 5.80 -25.10 -5.41
N ILE A 84 5.35 -25.15 -6.66
CA ILE A 84 5.68 -26.24 -7.59
C ILE A 84 7.20 -26.26 -7.89
N LYS A 85 7.76 -25.08 -8.19
CA LYS A 85 9.17 -24.93 -8.55
C LYS A 85 10.11 -25.38 -7.42
N TYR A 86 9.80 -24.98 -6.20
CA TYR A 86 10.63 -25.29 -5.04
C TYR A 86 10.19 -26.58 -4.31
N LYS A 87 9.11 -27.22 -4.76
CA LYS A 87 8.49 -28.41 -4.14
C LYS A 87 8.26 -28.22 -2.64
N ASN A 88 7.89 -26.99 -2.26
CA ASN A 88 7.72 -26.61 -0.86
C ASN A 88 6.64 -25.53 -0.73
N LYS A 89 5.95 -25.50 0.41
CA LYS A 89 4.85 -24.57 0.65
C LYS A 89 5.36 -23.20 1.09
N VAL A 90 4.80 -22.14 0.50
CA VAL A 90 5.07 -20.76 0.92
C VAL A 90 4.24 -20.42 2.15
N THR A 91 4.90 -19.96 3.21
CA THR A 91 4.30 -19.58 4.51
C THR A 91 4.27 -18.08 4.73
N GLY A 92 5.14 -17.31 4.06
CA GLY A 92 5.22 -15.87 4.19
C GLY A 92 5.61 -15.17 2.90
N VAL A 93 5.18 -13.91 2.74
CA VAL A 93 5.52 -13.09 1.57
C VAL A 93 5.79 -11.65 2.00
N LYS A 94 6.93 -11.10 1.55
CA LYS A 94 7.28 -9.69 1.72
C LYS A 94 7.60 -9.09 0.35
N PHE A 95 6.74 -8.24 -0.17
CA PHE A 95 6.88 -7.66 -1.52
C PHE A 95 8.01 -6.65 -1.65
N ARG A 96 8.44 -6.06 -0.56
CA ARG A 96 9.51 -5.06 -0.52
C ARG A 96 10.33 -5.25 0.74
N ASP A 97 10.99 -6.38 0.82
CA ASP A 97 11.94 -6.63 1.88
C ASP A 97 13.17 -5.71 1.70
N LYS A 98 13.82 -5.40 2.79
CA LYS A 98 15.06 -4.61 2.85
C LYS A 98 16.32 -5.48 2.85
N TYR A 99 16.20 -6.72 2.43
CA TYR A 99 17.30 -7.68 2.46
C TYR A 99 18.59 -7.14 1.81
N TYR A 100 18.45 -6.50 0.64
CA TYR A 100 19.57 -5.82 -0.04
C TYR A 100 19.59 -4.30 0.18
N GLY A 101 18.88 -3.79 1.19
CA GLY A 101 18.80 -2.36 1.49
C GLY A 101 17.57 -1.65 0.93
N TYR A 102 17.46 -0.35 1.26
CA TYR A 102 16.26 0.44 0.96
C TYR A 102 16.02 0.63 -0.54
N ASN A 103 17.08 0.82 -1.31
CA ASN A 103 17.01 1.17 -2.73
C ASN A 103 16.60 -0.03 -3.62
N TYR A 104 16.56 -1.24 -3.03
CA TYR A 104 16.23 -2.45 -3.77
C TYR A 104 14.85 -2.96 -3.36
N SER A 105 13.95 -3.10 -4.35
CA SER A 105 12.70 -3.81 -4.13
C SER A 105 12.95 -5.31 -4.23
N THR A 106 12.91 -5.99 -3.09
CA THR A 106 13.19 -7.44 -2.99
C THR A 106 11.91 -8.18 -2.62
N MET A 107 11.56 -9.20 -3.42
CA MET A 107 10.58 -10.19 -3.04
C MET A 107 11.23 -11.21 -2.13
N THR A 108 10.68 -11.40 -0.95
CA THR A 108 11.07 -12.49 -0.05
C THR A 108 9.89 -13.43 0.10
N LEU A 109 10.15 -14.72 -0.11
CA LEU A 109 9.22 -15.80 0.20
C LEU A 109 9.80 -16.63 1.33
N ASP A 110 9.03 -16.82 2.37
CA ASP A 110 9.33 -17.74 3.44
C ASP A 110 8.67 -19.09 3.10
N PHE A 111 9.39 -20.19 3.21
CA PHE A 111 8.92 -21.55 2.95
C PHE A 111 8.82 -22.36 4.24
N GLU A 112 8.08 -23.46 4.24
CA GLU A 112 8.04 -24.40 5.37
C GLU A 112 9.45 -24.97 5.68
N ASP A 113 10.23 -25.26 4.63
CA ASP A 113 11.64 -25.57 4.76
C ASP A 113 12.45 -24.27 4.81
N GLU A 114 12.85 -23.85 5.99
CA GLU A 114 13.61 -22.61 6.24
C GLU A 114 14.99 -22.59 5.56
N ARG A 115 15.48 -23.72 5.04
CA ARG A 115 16.75 -23.80 4.27
C ARG A 115 16.59 -23.18 2.88
N ILE A 116 15.35 -23.06 2.36
CA ILE A 116 15.08 -22.44 1.08
C ILE A 116 15.10 -20.93 1.23
N GLN A 117 16.11 -20.28 0.67
CA GLN A 117 16.24 -18.83 0.66
C GLN A 117 15.72 -18.25 -0.66
N TYR A 118 14.72 -17.35 -0.57
CA TYR A 118 14.17 -16.65 -1.72
C TYR A 118 14.17 -15.14 -1.50
N HIS A 119 15.17 -14.47 -2.06
CA HIS A 119 15.35 -13.02 -1.99
C HIS A 119 15.70 -12.50 -3.38
N TYR A 120 14.67 -12.19 -4.20
CA TYR A 120 14.88 -11.78 -5.58
C TYR A 120 14.42 -10.36 -5.83
N GLY A 121 15.27 -9.58 -6.51
CA GLY A 121 14.96 -8.22 -6.93
C GLY A 121 13.95 -8.17 -8.08
N MET A 122 13.51 -6.95 -8.41
CA MET A 122 12.46 -6.70 -9.40
C MET A 122 12.80 -7.19 -10.82
N GLU A 123 14.07 -7.40 -11.14
CA GLU A 123 14.45 -7.92 -12.46
C GLU A 123 14.44 -9.46 -12.54
N ALA A 124 14.54 -10.12 -11.40
CA ALA A 124 14.61 -11.58 -11.30
C ALA A 124 13.27 -12.20 -10.83
N ASP A 125 12.53 -11.51 -9.94
CA ASP A 125 11.24 -11.98 -9.49
C ASP A 125 10.13 -11.63 -10.49
N LEU A 126 9.36 -12.63 -10.91
CA LEU A 126 8.31 -12.48 -11.93
C LEU A 126 7.19 -11.54 -11.48
N MET A 127 6.75 -11.63 -10.22
CA MET A 127 5.65 -10.80 -9.73
C MET A 127 6.07 -9.33 -9.64
N LEU A 128 7.25 -9.04 -9.10
CA LEU A 128 7.79 -7.68 -9.07
C LEU A 128 8.06 -7.13 -10.47
N LYS A 129 8.63 -7.95 -11.35
CA LYS A 129 8.91 -7.57 -12.73
C LYS A 129 7.64 -7.16 -13.47
N PHE A 130 6.58 -7.96 -13.38
CA PHE A 130 5.31 -7.63 -14.01
C PHE A 130 4.65 -6.40 -13.38
N PHE A 131 4.73 -6.26 -12.06
CA PHE A 131 4.20 -5.10 -11.35
C PHE A 131 4.91 -3.81 -11.77
N PHE A 132 6.24 -3.77 -11.72
CA PHE A 132 7.00 -2.58 -12.06
C PHE A 132 6.97 -2.22 -13.55
N LYS A 133 6.76 -3.19 -14.42
CA LYS A 133 6.52 -2.95 -15.86
C LYS A 133 5.06 -2.60 -16.18
N GLY A 134 4.16 -2.64 -15.19
CA GLY A 134 2.73 -2.33 -15.38
C GLY A 134 1.93 -3.40 -16.12
N LEU A 135 2.51 -4.60 -16.33
CA LEU A 135 1.91 -5.66 -17.15
C LEU A 135 0.79 -6.44 -16.47
N CYS A 136 0.67 -6.32 -15.14
CA CYS A 136 -0.29 -7.10 -14.34
C CYS A 136 -1.38 -6.25 -13.69
N SER A 137 -1.45 -4.97 -14.04
CA SER A 137 -2.48 -4.08 -13.55
C SER A 137 -3.84 -4.39 -14.19
N LYS A 138 -4.92 -4.16 -13.43
CA LYS A 138 -6.28 -4.27 -13.96
C LYS A 138 -6.49 -3.29 -15.13
N PRO A 139 -7.34 -3.61 -16.11
CA PRO A 139 -7.64 -2.70 -17.22
C PRO A 139 -8.01 -1.28 -16.76
N ALA A 140 -8.87 -1.15 -15.75
CA ALA A 140 -9.25 0.14 -15.18
C ALA A 140 -8.08 0.95 -14.59
N CYS A 141 -6.95 0.31 -14.22
CA CYS A 141 -5.78 1.01 -13.71
C CYS A 141 -4.98 1.72 -14.81
N HIS A 142 -5.10 1.29 -16.06
CA HIS A 142 -4.42 1.92 -17.19
C HIS A 142 -5.04 3.27 -17.54
N GLN A 143 -6.36 3.42 -17.34
CA GLN A 143 -7.12 4.65 -17.55
C GLN A 143 -7.66 5.21 -16.22
N CYS A 144 -6.85 5.13 -15.17
CA CYS A 144 -7.28 5.47 -13.82
C CYS A 144 -7.44 6.99 -13.66
N VAL A 145 -8.66 7.44 -13.42
CA VAL A 145 -9.00 8.86 -13.18
C VAL A 145 -8.39 9.41 -11.89
N PHE A 146 -7.94 8.54 -10.99
CA PHE A 146 -7.30 8.93 -9.73
C PHE A 146 -5.77 9.08 -9.85
N LYS A 147 -5.18 8.92 -11.03
CA LYS A 147 -3.78 9.26 -11.32
C LYS A 147 -3.65 10.76 -11.61
N SER A 148 -3.98 11.57 -10.62
CA SER A 148 -3.96 13.04 -10.69
C SER A 148 -3.17 13.60 -9.51
N ILE A 149 -2.72 14.85 -9.63
CA ILE A 149 -2.18 15.65 -8.53
C ILE A 149 -3.30 16.04 -7.58
N GLU A 150 -4.49 16.27 -8.10
CA GLU A 150 -5.71 16.47 -7.30
C GLU A 150 -6.10 15.15 -6.64
N ARG A 151 -6.11 15.16 -5.31
CA ARG A 151 -6.36 13.95 -4.53
C ARG A 151 -7.74 13.98 -3.89
N VAL A 152 -8.32 12.79 -3.75
CA VAL A 152 -9.62 12.60 -3.08
C VAL A 152 -9.49 12.43 -1.57
N SER A 153 -8.29 12.22 -1.06
CA SER A 153 -7.95 12.01 0.34
C SER A 153 -7.50 13.31 1.02
N ASP A 154 -7.46 13.29 2.35
CA ASP A 154 -6.91 14.41 3.14
C ASP A 154 -5.38 14.39 3.10
N PHE A 155 -4.77 13.20 3.07
CA PHE A 155 -3.33 12.99 3.00
C PHE A 155 -2.97 11.99 1.91
N THR A 156 -1.86 12.23 1.23
CA THR A 156 -1.23 11.25 0.32
C THR A 156 0.17 10.92 0.80
N ILE A 157 0.47 9.63 0.88
CA ILE A 157 1.80 9.14 1.26
C ILE A 157 2.51 8.50 0.07
N PHE A 158 3.80 8.71 -0.04
CA PHE A 158 4.62 8.12 -1.10
C PHE A 158 6.10 8.04 -0.71
N ASP A 159 6.85 7.18 -1.40
CA ASP A 159 8.29 7.06 -1.22
C ASP A 159 9.01 8.32 -1.72
N CYS A 160 9.86 8.91 -0.89
CA CYS A 160 10.72 10.02 -1.28
C CYS A 160 12.09 9.51 -1.73
N TRP A 161 12.22 9.16 -3.00
CA TRP A 161 13.49 8.67 -3.57
C TRP A 161 14.63 9.69 -3.51
N ASN A 162 14.29 10.97 -3.44
CA ASN A 162 15.25 12.08 -3.41
C ASN A 162 15.39 12.71 -2.02
N ALA A 163 15.04 12.02 -0.95
CA ALA A 163 15.09 12.55 0.41
C ALA A 163 16.45 13.11 0.80
N LYS A 164 17.55 12.53 0.29
CA LYS A 164 18.92 13.01 0.51
C LYS A 164 19.17 14.45 0.06
N PHE A 165 18.40 14.95 -0.94
CA PHE A 165 18.51 16.34 -1.39
C PHE A 165 17.83 17.32 -0.43
N TYR A 166 16.86 16.82 0.36
CA TYR A 166 16.12 17.66 1.31
C TYR A 166 16.73 17.60 2.71
N ASN A 167 17.28 16.45 3.12
CA ASN A 167 17.90 16.31 4.44
C ASN A 167 18.88 15.14 4.46
N LYS A 168 20.17 15.41 4.73
CA LYS A 168 21.24 14.40 4.84
C LYS A 168 21.01 13.38 5.96
N ILE A 169 20.24 13.73 7.00
CA ILE A 169 19.94 12.85 8.14
C ILE A 169 18.90 11.80 7.73
N MET A 170 18.01 12.10 6.78
CA MET A 170 16.96 11.20 6.33
C MET A 170 17.47 10.02 5.49
N ASP A 171 18.71 10.11 4.97
CA ASP A 171 19.28 9.11 4.05
C ASP A 171 19.69 7.79 4.74
N LYS A 172 19.96 7.80 6.04
CA LYS A 172 20.62 6.65 6.71
C LYS A 172 19.75 5.88 7.71
N LYS A 173 18.72 6.47 8.28
CA LYS A 173 17.97 5.87 9.40
C LYS A 173 16.45 5.89 9.30
N PHE A 174 15.86 6.72 8.45
CA PHE A 174 14.42 6.88 8.36
C PHE A 174 13.93 6.58 6.96
N PHE A 175 12.74 5.97 6.87
CA PHE A 175 11.99 5.89 5.63
C PHE A 175 11.68 7.31 5.15
N PRO A 176 12.18 7.75 4.01
CA PRO A 176 11.76 9.02 3.47
C PRO A 176 10.34 8.88 2.93
N LEU A 177 9.39 9.06 3.82
CA LEU A 177 7.98 9.15 3.50
C LEU A 177 7.62 10.62 3.38
N LEU A 178 7.23 11.05 2.19
CA LEU A 178 6.62 12.36 2.00
C LEU A 178 5.11 12.24 2.23
N ILE A 179 4.60 13.15 3.05
CA ILE A 179 3.16 13.33 3.27
C ILE A 179 2.77 14.63 2.59
N GLN A 180 1.92 14.53 1.59
CA GLN A 180 1.32 15.68 0.95
C GLN A 180 -0.05 15.94 1.60
N PHE A 181 -0.27 17.17 2.05
CA PHE A 181 -1.57 17.63 2.48
C PHE A 181 -2.41 17.95 1.24
N CYS A 182 -3.51 17.24 1.06
CA CYS A 182 -4.37 17.39 -0.12
C CYS A 182 -5.58 18.28 0.14
N ARG A 183 -5.88 18.58 1.39
CA ARG A 183 -7.00 19.44 1.79
C ARG A 183 -6.49 20.48 2.80
N LEU A 184 -6.29 21.70 2.33
CA LEU A 184 -6.24 22.87 3.19
C LEU A 184 -7.70 23.18 3.56
N THR A 185 -8.20 22.62 4.66
CA THR A 185 -9.37 23.21 5.30
C THR A 185 -8.92 24.51 5.93
N SER A 186 -9.48 25.61 5.48
CA SER A 186 -9.24 26.98 5.97
C SER A 186 -9.50 27.20 7.46
N GLN A 187 -9.80 26.17 8.21
CA GLN A 187 -10.11 26.21 9.65
C GLN A 187 -8.93 25.88 10.57
N LEU A 188 -7.79 25.40 10.06
CA LEU A 188 -6.63 25.06 10.91
C LEU A 188 -5.51 26.11 10.91
N LEU A 189 -5.70 27.26 10.27
CA LEU A 189 -4.71 28.35 10.23
C LEU A 189 -4.98 29.46 11.26
N TYR A 190 -5.98 29.33 12.11
CA TYR A 190 -6.29 30.33 13.15
C TYR A 190 -6.68 29.65 14.49
N SER A 191 -5.77 28.89 15.06
CA SER A 191 -5.83 28.55 16.47
C SER A 191 -4.42 28.45 17.05
#